data_7986bd86c3e27409e1c559a140790cd9
#
_entry.id   7986bd86c3e27409e1c559a140790cd9
#
_cell.length_a   1.000
_cell.length_b   1.000
_cell.length_c   1.000
_cell.angle_alpha   90.00
_cell.angle_beta   90.00
_cell.angle_gamma   90.00
#
_symmetry.space_group_name_H-M   'P 1'
#
loop_
_entity.id
_entity.type
_entity.pdbx_description
1 polymer ?
#
loop_
_entity_poly.entity_id
_entity_poly.type
_entity_poly.pdbx_seq_one_letter_code
_entity_poly.pdbx_strand_id
1 'polypeptide(L)'
;CISGSGSIIGGATMSAVRIKKGDTVKVIAGKDKGKEGKVMSVNAKNHTALVEGVNMVTKHAKPSAANQQGGILHQEAPIDISNIMYVVKGKTTKIGYEFKDGKKVRVAKATGEVID
;
A
#
# COMPACT_ATOMS: atom_id res chain seq x y z
N CYS A 1 2.71 -10.03 18.88
CA CYS A 1 2.20 -10.42 18.93
C CYS A 1 1.83 -10.79 19.49
N ILE A 2 1.93 -10.85 19.79
CA ILE A 2 1.30 -11.27 20.08
C ILE A 2 1.23 -11.90 20.52
N SER A 3 1.69 -12.24 21.05
CA SER A 3 1.37 -13.05 21.18
C SER A 3 1.00 -13.51 21.65
N GLY A 4 1.17 -13.69 22.00
CA GLY A 4 0.78 -14.46 22.21
C GLY A 4 0.21 -14.90 22.47
N SER A 5 0.26 -15.12 22.68
CA SER A 5 -0.46 -15.75 22.49
C SER A 5 -1.17 -15.97 22.35
N GLY A 6 -1.09 -16.00 22.45
CA GLY A 6 -1.63 -16.45 21.97
C GLY A 6 -2.27 -16.33 21.66
N SER A 7 -2.35 -16.33 21.47
CA SER A 7 -2.91 -16.37 20.80
C SER A 7 -3.40 -16.13 20.35
N ILE A 8 -3.37 -16.20 20.31
CA ILE A 8 -3.85 -16.09 19.58
C ILE A 8 -4.24 -15.81 19.00
N ILE A 9 -4.28 -15.87 18.96
CA ILE A 9 -4.67 -15.64 18.18
C ILE A 9 -4.73 -15.26 17.51
N GLY A 10 -4.56 -15.18 17.36
CA GLY A 10 -4.53 -14.86 16.61
C GLY A 10 -4.39 -14.14 16.15
N GLY A 11 -4.30 -13.95 16.11
CA GLY A 11 -4.22 -13.42 15.46
C GLY A 11 -3.87 -12.65 15.08
N ALA A 12 -3.89 -12.55 15.48
CA ALA A 12 -3.68 -11.66 14.92
C ALA A 12 -2.71 -11.31 14.23
N THR A 13 -2.32 -11.80 14.30
CA THR A 13 -1.52 -11.67 13.43
C THR A 13 -1.70 -10.81 12.36
N MET A 14 -2.39 -9.91 12.54
CA MET A 14 -2.60 -9.02 11.53
C MET A 14 -1.46 -8.11 11.48
N SER A 15 -0.61 -8.38 10.58
CA SER A 15 0.36 -7.40 10.29
C SER A 15 -0.35 -6.17 9.94
N ALA A 16 -0.15 -5.18 10.69
CA ALA A 16 -0.78 -3.91 10.47
C ALA A 16 -0.21 -3.26 9.23
N VAL A 17 -0.97 -3.25 8.17
CA VAL A 17 -0.61 -2.50 7.00
C VAL A 17 -0.91 -1.04 7.30
N ARG A 18 0.15 -0.25 7.35
CA ARG A 18 0.02 1.16 7.71
C ARG A 18 -0.48 2.03 6.59
N ILE A 19 -0.42 1.55 5.38
CA ILE A 19 -0.86 2.28 4.21
C ILE A 19 -2.29 1.89 3.89
N LYS A 20 -3.10 2.87 3.50
CA LYS A 20 -4.49 2.65 3.14
C LYS A 20 -4.76 3.19 1.74
N LYS A 21 -5.89 2.80 1.19
CA LYS A 21 -6.36 3.31 -0.09
C LYS A 21 -6.48 4.82 -0.04
N GLY A 22 -5.97 5.47 -1.09
CA GLY A 22 -6.03 6.92 -1.19
C GLY A 22 -4.80 7.65 -0.68
N ASP A 23 -3.85 6.93 -0.10
CA ASP A 23 -2.63 7.54 0.40
C ASP A 23 -1.63 7.75 -0.73
N THR A 24 -0.92 8.87 -0.68
CA THR A 24 0.17 9.13 -1.61
C THR A 24 1.42 8.45 -1.09
N VAL A 25 2.05 7.65 -1.93
CA VAL A 25 3.27 6.93 -1.57
C VAL A 25 4.32 7.12 -2.65
N LYS A 26 5.56 6.89 -2.27
CA LYS A 26 6.68 6.99 -3.19
C LYS A 26 7.44 5.67 -3.19
N VAL A 27 7.84 5.22 -4.36
CA VAL A 27 8.62 4.00 -4.49
C VAL A 27 10.07 4.30 -4.13
N ILE A 28 10.59 3.54 -3.17
CA ILE A 28 11.96 3.74 -2.68
C ILE A 28 12.92 2.67 -3.17
N ALA A 29 12.39 1.62 -3.78
CA ALA A 29 13.21 0.53 -4.29
C ALA A 29 12.49 -0.15 -5.46
N GLY A 30 13.26 -0.79 -6.32
CA GLY A 30 12.74 -1.48 -7.49
C GLY A 30 12.91 -0.63 -8.73
N LYS A 31 12.34 -1.09 -9.85
CA LYS A 31 12.52 -0.39 -11.12
C LYS A 31 11.76 0.92 -11.21
N ASP A 32 10.78 1.12 -10.36
CA ASP A 32 10.02 2.37 -10.32
C ASP A 32 10.47 3.29 -9.19
N LYS A 33 11.67 3.06 -8.69
CA LYS A 33 12.24 3.87 -7.63
C LYS A 33 12.19 5.36 -7.99
N GLY A 34 11.68 6.15 -7.06
CA GLY A 34 11.54 7.58 -7.24
C GLY A 34 10.19 8.03 -7.79
N LYS A 35 9.33 7.09 -8.13
CA LYS A 35 8.00 7.45 -8.63
C LYS A 35 7.01 7.58 -7.48
N GLU A 36 6.12 8.52 -7.64
CA GLU A 36 5.05 8.74 -6.67
C GLU A 36 3.72 8.37 -7.29
N GLY A 37 2.82 7.93 -6.45
CA GLY A 37 1.49 7.59 -6.92
C GLY A 37 0.54 7.41 -5.76
N LYS A 38 -0.74 7.35 -6.10
CA LYS A 38 -1.78 7.19 -5.12
C LYS A 38 -2.17 5.73 -5.01
N VAL A 39 -2.34 5.26 -3.79
CA VAL A 39 -2.71 3.86 -3.55
C VAL A 39 -4.15 3.64 -3.98
N MET A 40 -4.33 2.68 -4.87
CA MET A 40 -5.66 2.27 -5.33
C MET A 40 -6.24 1.17 -4.46
N SER A 41 -5.38 0.29 -3.96
CA SER A 41 -5.83 -0.83 -3.15
C SER A 41 -4.68 -1.36 -2.31
N VAL A 42 -5.01 -1.97 -1.21
CA VAL A 42 -4.01 -2.55 -0.31
C VAL A 42 -4.39 -3.99 -0.02
N ASN A 43 -3.42 -4.88 -0.14
CA ASN A 43 -3.60 -6.28 0.20
C ASN A 43 -2.75 -6.61 1.42
N ALA A 44 -3.38 -6.64 2.58
CA ALA A 44 -2.68 -6.94 3.81
C ALA A 44 -2.20 -8.40 3.85
N LYS A 45 -2.90 -9.27 3.17
CA LYS A 45 -2.56 -10.68 3.16
C LYS A 45 -1.21 -10.94 2.51
N ASN A 46 -0.95 -10.25 1.39
CA ASN A 46 0.29 -10.40 0.64
C ASN A 46 1.31 -9.29 0.95
N HIS A 47 0.96 -8.34 1.81
CA HIS A 47 1.78 -7.16 2.09
C HIS A 47 2.12 -6.40 0.81
N THR A 48 1.14 -6.27 -0.07
CA THR A 48 1.31 -5.54 -1.32
C THR A 48 0.23 -4.47 -1.45
N ALA A 49 0.50 -3.50 -2.31
CA ALA A 49 -0.47 -2.45 -2.59
C ALA A 49 -0.42 -2.10 -4.06
N LEU A 50 -1.55 -1.69 -4.59
CA LEU A 50 -1.63 -1.21 -5.96
C LEU A 50 -1.49 0.31 -5.94
N VAL A 51 -0.52 0.80 -6.67
CA VAL A 51 -0.25 2.23 -6.75
C VAL A 51 -0.49 2.69 -8.17
N GLU A 52 -1.31 3.72 -8.31
CA GLU A 52 -1.65 4.25 -9.63
C GLU A 52 -0.41 4.79 -10.34
N GLY A 53 -0.22 4.40 -11.60
CA GLY A 53 0.90 4.86 -12.40
C GLY A 53 2.26 4.26 -12.05
N VAL A 54 2.29 3.34 -11.09
CA VAL A 54 3.53 2.72 -10.64
C VAL A 54 3.45 1.21 -10.87
N ASN A 55 4.58 0.62 -11.23
CA ASN A 55 4.68 -0.82 -11.48
C ASN A 55 3.69 -1.28 -12.56
N MET A 56 3.58 -0.46 -13.61
CA MET A 56 2.71 -0.78 -14.73
C MET A 56 3.22 -1.99 -15.49
N VAL A 57 2.30 -2.90 -15.79
CA VAL A 57 2.63 -4.07 -16.60
C VAL A 57 1.71 -4.11 -17.82
N THR A 58 2.23 -4.67 -18.88
CA THR A 58 1.46 -4.85 -20.11
C THR A 58 0.98 -6.29 -20.17
N LYS A 59 -0.31 -6.46 -20.34
CA LYS A 59 -0.90 -7.79 -20.46
C LYS A 59 -1.62 -7.92 -21.80
N HIS A 60 -1.49 -9.08 -22.40
CA HIS A 60 -2.21 -9.40 -23.61
C HIS A 60 -3.55 -10.00 -23.23
N ALA A 61 -4.62 -9.39 -23.70
CA ALA A 61 -5.95 -9.90 -23.47
C ALA A 61 -6.40 -10.67 -24.71
N LYS A 62 -6.93 -11.86 -24.49
CA LYS A 62 -7.52 -12.62 -25.59
C LYS A 62 -8.94 -12.13 -25.86
N PRO A 63 -9.38 -12.08 -27.12
CA PRO A 63 -10.76 -11.75 -27.42
C PRO A 63 -11.68 -12.77 -26.76
N SER A 64 -12.75 -12.28 -26.18
CA SER A 64 -13.73 -13.14 -25.54
C SER A 64 -15.12 -12.53 -25.73
N ALA A 65 -16.14 -13.26 -25.31
CA ALA A 65 -17.50 -12.78 -25.41
C ALA A 65 -17.68 -11.47 -24.65
N ALA A 66 -16.96 -11.30 -23.56
CA ALA A 66 -17.05 -10.09 -22.76
C ALA A 66 -16.15 -8.96 -23.28
N ASN A 67 -15.09 -9.31 -24.01
CA ASN A 67 -14.16 -8.34 -24.55
C ASN A 67 -13.76 -8.75 -25.95
N GLN A 68 -14.50 -8.29 -26.93
CA GLN A 68 -14.30 -8.70 -28.31
C GLN A 68 -13.10 -8.04 -28.96
N GLN A 69 -12.66 -6.93 -28.45
CA GLN A 69 -11.56 -6.20 -29.08
C GLN A 69 -10.20 -6.82 -28.77
N GLY A 70 -10.05 -7.46 -27.62
CA GLY A 70 -8.76 -7.98 -27.22
C GLY A 70 -7.73 -6.89 -27.18
N GLY A 71 -6.45 -7.26 -27.17
CA GLY A 71 -5.36 -6.31 -27.30
C GLY A 71 -4.50 -6.19 -26.07
N ILE A 72 -3.80 -5.08 -25.98
CA ILE A 72 -2.84 -4.84 -24.91
C ILE A 72 -3.48 -4.00 -23.83
N LEU A 73 -3.46 -4.51 -22.60
CA LEU A 73 -3.99 -3.81 -21.46
C LEU A 73 -2.86 -3.39 -20.55
N HIS A 74 -2.93 -2.16 -20.08
CA HIS A 74 -1.99 -1.66 -19.08
C HIS A 74 -2.65 -1.72 -17.71
N GLN A 75 -2.03 -2.45 -16.81
CA GLN A 75 -2.55 -2.59 -15.44
C GLN A 75 -1.45 -2.32 -14.45
N GLU A 76 -1.84 -1.82 -13.31
CA GLU A 76 -0.93 -1.68 -12.19
C GLU A 76 -0.76 -3.05 -11.55
N ALA A 77 0.49 -3.45 -11.30
CA ALA A 77 0.78 -4.68 -10.59
C ALA A 77 1.01 -4.39 -9.11
N PRO A 78 0.74 -5.35 -8.25
CA PRO A 78 0.99 -5.15 -6.82
C PRO A 78 2.48 -4.95 -6.55
N ILE A 79 2.77 -4.02 -5.66
CA ILE A 79 4.13 -3.71 -5.26
C ILE A 79 4.23 -3.88 -3.75
N ASP A 80 5.38 -4.37 -3.28
CA ASP A 80 5.58 -4.58 -1.86
C ASP A 80 5.44 -3.28 -1.08
N ILE A 81 4.69 -3.36 0.00
CA ILE A 81 4.52 -2.20 0.89
C ILE A 81 5.87 -1.74 1.44
N SER A 82 6.81 -2.68 1.62
CA SER A 82 8.16 -2.34 2.07
C SER A 82 8.93 -1.50 1.06
N ASN A 83 8.55 -1.57 -0.21
CA ASN A 83 9.22 -0.81 -1.27
C ASN A 83 8.61 0.57 -1.47
N ILE A 84 7.58 0.90 -0.72
CA ILE A 84 6.93 2.20 -0.80
C ILE A 84 6.88 2.83 0.58
N MET A 85 6.83 4.15 0.60
CA MET A 85 6.72 4.91 1.84
C MET A 85 5.67 5.99 1.68
N TYR A 86 5.00 6.30 2.77
CA TYR A 86 4.02 7.37 2.78
C TYR A 86 4.70 8.71 2.54
N VAL A 87 4.10 9.51 1.70
CA VAL A 87 4.64 10.83 1.36
C VAL A 87 3.81 11.90 2.05
N VAL A 88 4.48 12.74 2.83
CA VAL A 88 3.87 13.89 3.48
C VAL A 88 4.61 15.13 3.01
N LYS A 89 3.88 16.05 2.40
CA LYS A 89 4.45 17.33 1.94
C LYS A 89 5.71 17.13 1.09
N GLY A 90 5.69 16.07 0.28
CA GLY A 90 6.81 15.78 -0.61
C GLY A 90 7.96 15.01 0.00
N LYS A 91 7.83 14.59 1.26
CA LYS A 91 8.87 13.82 1.93
C LYS A 91 8.37 12.43 2.29
N THR A 92 9.23 11.45 2.09
CA THR A 92 8.89 10.10 2.50
C THR A 92 9.05 9.97 4.01
N THR A 93 8.10 9.30 4.63
CA THR A 93 8.13 9.09 6.07
C THR A 93 7.50 7.76 6.41
N LYS A 94 7.84 7.26 7.57
CA LYS A 94 7.19 6.06 8.10
C LYS A 94 5.94 6.47 8.86
N ILE A 95 5.00 5.58 8.90
CA ILE A 95 3.75 5.79 9.64
C ILE A 95 3.85 5.07 10.96
N GLY A 96 3.54 5.78 12.04
CA GLY A 96 3.44 5.20 13.35
C GLY A 96 1.99 5.22 13.83
N TYR A 97 1.76 4.65 14.99
CA TYR A 97 0.46 4.66 15.63
C TYR A 97 0.56 5.35 16.97
N GLU A 98 -0.44 6.16 17.26
CA GLU A 98 -0.57 6.80 18.57
C GLU A 98 -2.02 6.72 19.02
N PHE A 99 -2.20 6.83 20.33
CA PHE A 99 -3.53 6.87 20.88
C PHE A 99 -3.91 8.31 21.17
N LYS A 100 -5.02 8.75 20.61
CA LYS A 100 -5.59 10.06 20.92
C LYS A 100 -7.06 9.87 21.26
N ASP A 101 -7.46 10.45 22.36
CA ASP A 101 -8.87 10.34 22.85
C ASP A 101 -9.33 8.89 22.92
N GLY A 102 -8.41 7.99 23.29
CA GLY A 102 -8.73 6.58 23.40
C GLY A 102 -8.79 5.82 22.08
N LYS A 103 -8.42 6.46 20.98
CA LYS A 103 -8.45 5.81 19.67
C LYS A 103 -7.05 5.73 19.05
N LYS A 104 -6.83 4.64 18.35
CA LYS A 104 -5.57 4.45 17.65
C LYS A 104 -5.62 5.23 16.34
N VAL A 105 -4.69 6.12 16.15
CA VAL A 105 -4.60 6.94 14.94
C VAL A 105 -3.23 6.78 14.31
N ARG A 106 -3.16 7.03 13.03
CA ARG A 106 -1.88 6.98 12.32
C ARG A 106 -1.26 8.37 12.34
N VAL A 107 0.05 8.39 12.54
CA VAL A 107 0.79 9.65 12.51
C VAL A 107 2.02 9.49 11.63
N ALA A 108 2.38 10.57 10.97
CA ALA A 108 3.57 10.61 10.15
C ALA A 108 4.77 10.92 11.05
N LYS A 109 5.72 10.00 11.11
CA LYS A 109 6.85 10.17 12.02
C LYS A 109 7.78 11.32 11.62
N ALA A 110 7.80 11.68 10.34
CA ALA A 110 8.66 12.78 9.89
C ALA A 110 8.16 14.14 10.34
N THR A 111 6.86 14.35 10.30
CA THR A 111 6.25 15.62 10.68
C THR A 111 5.50 15.54 11.99
N GLY A 112 5.10 14.35 12.39
CA GLY A 112 4.29 14.18 13.59
C GLY A 112 2.83 14.50 13.41
N GLU A 113 2.36 14.63 12.19
CA GLU A 113 0.97 14.97 11.91
C GLU A 113 0.08 13.72 11.96
N VAL A 114 -1.13 13.90 12.44
CA VAL A 114 -2.13 12.83 12.44
C VAL A 114 -2.65 12.66 11.02
N ILE A 115 -2.51 11.46 10.51
CA ILE A 115 -2.96 11.13 9.15
C ILE A 115 -4.44 10.75 9.14
N ASP A 116 -4.83 10.02 10.16
CA ASP A 116 -6.15 9.42 10.22
C ASP A 116 -7.13 10.21 11.08
#